data_7a7d613fdee5d7f150820138553a4f98
#
_entry.id   7a7d613fdee5d7f150820138553a4f98
#
_cell.length_a   1.000
_cell.length_b   1.000
_cell.length_c   1.000
_cell.angle_alpha   90.00
_cell.angle_beta   90.00
_cell.angle_gamma   90.00
#
_symmetry.space_group_name_H-M   'P 1'
#
loop_
_entity.id
_entity.type
_entity.pdbx_description
1 polymer ?
#
loop_
_entity_poly.entity_id
_entity_poly.type
_entity_poly.pdbx_seq_one_letter_code
_entity_poly.pdbx_strand_id
1 'polypeptide(L)'
;MKILIEGHSYQQSRVEDICGDFETAENGCIKVSKVGYFFNPTIGDCVICLPKVIKDHGKETYLGGLSAEDIVDAFSSGSHLNDTQREFVQNFSLWSYRTISTFARLNADSSIVCRSESSAFSNSEDSVSGTLLDVIFAIIEFYNRNKDYFMYIIKNLHSGYDRINWRKTISHKTPILQDGSPIYVDVINRKKQINFDEELMVIFYSILNYISGNLGIMIPVECNYDLITGAQFEAYMEGLGETRLNAIKYKYFSDKDLKLWNLCYAFFHKTSGIQSSNDISDFLLIGSFEIVFESMIDALIGDPDLSGIKSMDDGKIIDHIFRYHSPIDGKDIYYIGDSKYYAIGAEIGDGSIYKQFTYAKNIIQYHFNGKLETSGYRDTLTEGYNFTPNFFI
;
A
#
# COMPACT_ATOMS: atom_id res chain seq x y z
N MET A 1 13.56 -7.77 0.20
CA MET A 1 12.51 -7.56 1.24
C MET A 1 12.53 -8.71 2.23
N LYS A 2 12.54 -8.41 3.52
CA LYS A 2 12.49 -9.38 4.63
C LYS A 2 11.12 -9.37 5.29
N ILE A 3 10.66 -10.54 5.75
CA ILE A 3 9.34 -10.68 6.37
C ILE A 3 9.51 -11.24 7.78
N LEU A 4 8.93 -10.55 8.76
CA LEU A 4 8.83 -11.01 10.14
C LEU A 4 7.36 -11.23 10.50
N ILE A 5 7.08 -11.97 11.57
CA ILE A 5 5.72 -12.31 11.99
C ILE A 5 5.53 -11.90 13.45
N GLU A 6 4.47 -11.13 13.70
CA GLU A 6 4.07 -10.72 15.05
C GLU A 6 3.85 -11.89 15.98
N GLY A 7 4.33 -11.75 17.21
CA GLY A 7 4.17 -12.77 18.26
C GLY A 7 5.13 -13.95 18.15
N HIS A 8 5.88 -14.09 17.06
CA HIS A 8 6.91 -15.13 16.94
C HIS A 8 8.21 -14.69 17.63
N SER A 9 8.90 -15.66 18.24
CA SER A 9 10.20 -15.44 18.88
C SER A 9 11.30 -16.07 18.04
N TYR A 10 12.09 -15.23 17.38
CA TYR A 10 13.21 -15.64 16.55
C TYR A 10 14.49 -15.77 17.38
N GLN A 11 15.42 -16.62 16.95
CA GLN A 11 16.77 -16.63 17.50
C GLN A 11 17.44 -15.27 17.22
N GLN A 12 18.05 -14.64 18.26
CA GLN A 12 18.69 -13.32 18.16
C GLN A 12 19.67 -13.25 16.98
N SER A 13 20.59 -14.23 16.88
CA SER A 13 21.60 -14.28 15.81
C SER A 13 21.04 -14.30 14.38
N ARG A 14 19.75 -14.60 14.22
CA ARG A 14 19.09 -14.69 12.91
C ARG A 14 18.47 -13.36 12.46
N VAL A 15 17.98 -12.57 13.41
CA VAL A 15 17.16 -11.39 13.10
C VAL A 15 17.65 -10.10 13.77
N GLU A 16 18.74 -10.12 14.54
CA GLU A 16 19.28 -8.93 15.20
C GLU A 16 19.58 -7.82 14.19
N ASP A 17 20.29 -8.16 13.12
CA ASP A 17 20.61 -7.22 12.05
C ASP A 17 19.36 -6.75 11.28
N ILE A 18 18.29 -7.56 11.29
CA ILE A 18 17.02 -7.24 10.59
C ILE A 18 16.17 -6.32 11.44
N CYS A 19 16.00 -6.60 12.74
CA CYS A 19 15.14 -5.84 13.64
C CYS A 19 15.73 -4.49 14.06
N GLY A 20 17.06 -4.37 14.11
CA GLY A 20 17.72 -3.18 14.65
C GLY A 20 17.21 -2.86 16.06
N ASP A 21 17.01 -1.58 16.35
CA ASP A 21 16.59 -1.10 17.69
C ASP A 21 15.08 -1.17 17.96
N PHE A 22 14.26 -1.70 17.02
CA PHE A 22 12.80 -1.74 17.21
C PHE A 22 12.32 -2.83 18.17
N GLU A 23 13.08 -3.90 18.33
CA GLU A 23 12.74 -4.99 19.23
C GLU A 23 13.95 -5.35 20.11
N THR A 24 13.69 -5.67 21.35
CA THR A 24 14.74 -6.01 22.33
C THR A 24 14.89 -7.52 22.48
N ALA A 25 16.15 -7.96 22.59
CA ALA A 25 16.43 -9.37 22.84
C ALA A 25 16.15 -9.74 24.32
N GLU A 26 15.38 -10.79 24.53
CA GLU A 26 15.16 -11.43 25.83
C GLU A 26 15.57 -12.89 25.77
N ASN A 27 16.42 -13.34 26.69
CA ASN A 27 16.89 -14.74 26.77
C ASN A 27 17.48 -15.32 25.46
N GLY A 28 18.16 -14.47 24.66
CA GLY A 28 18.73 -14.90 23.37
C GLY A 28 17.72 -15.03 22.23
N CYS A 29 16.50 -14.55 22.41
CA CYS A 29 15.47 -14.47 21.39
C CYS A 29 14.95 -13.06 21.25
N ILE A 30 14.52 -12.71 20.03
CA ILE A 30 13.82 -11.45 19.72
C ILE A 30 12.37 -11.79 19.38
N LYS A 31 11.42 -11.25 20.16
CA LYS A 31 10.00 -11.42 19.93
C LYS A 31 9.46 -10.18 19.21
N VAL A 32 8.94 -10.39 18.00
CA VAL A 32 8.33 -9.30 17.22
C VAL A 32 7.00 -8.89 17.85
N SER A 33 6.90 -7.64 18.28
CA SER A 33 5.73 -7.09 18.99
C SER A 33 4.89 -6.13 18.12
N LYS A 34 5.42 -5.68 17.01
CA LYS A 34 4.79 -4.67 16.15
C LYS A 34 4.49 -5.21 14.77
N VAL A 35 3.47 -4.65 14.13
CA VAL A 35 3.07 -4.96 12.74
C VAL A 35 3.27 -3.72 11.88
N GLY A 36 3.80 -3.88 10.67
CA GLY A 36 3.99 -2.78 9.74
C GLY A 36 5.25 -2.88 8.90
N TYR A 37 5.86 -1.74 8.66
CA TYR A 37 6.98 -1.58 7.73
C TYR A 37 8.07 -0.71 8.33
N PHE A 38 9.32 -1.04 8.04
CA PHE A 38 10.45 -0.14 8.18
C PHE A 38 11.53 -0.48 7.13
N PHE A 39 12.33 0.53 6.78
CA PHE A 39 13.52 0.33 5.99
C PHE A 39 14.73 0.25 6.91
N ASN A 40 15.51 -0.82 6.79
CA ASN A 40 16.72 -1.01 7.58
C ASN A 40 17.96 -0.69 6.75
N PRO A 41 18.67 0.41 7.03
CA PRO A 41 19.85 0.83 6.25
C PRO A 41 21.03 -0.12 6.42
N THR A 42 21.14 -0.84 7.55
CA THR A 42 22.24 -1.79 7.80
C THR A 42 22.24 -2.95 6.81
N ILE A 43 21.05 -3.48 6.50
CA ILE A 43 20.90 -4.54 5.50
C ILE A 43 20.53 -4.02 4.12
N GLY A 44 20.25 -2.71 3.99
CA GLY A 44 19.85 -2.06 2.72
C GLY A 44 18.52 -2.56 2.17
N ASP A 45 17.58 -3.01 3.03
CA ASP A 45 16.36 -3.69 2.59
C ASP A 45 15.14 -3.27 3.40
N CYS A 46 13.97 -3.45 2.78
CA CYS A 46 12.67 -3.28 3.42
C CYS A 46 12.34 -4.47 4.33
N VAL A 47 11.83 -4.18 5.50
CA VAL A 47 11.33 -5.19 6.45
C VAL A 47 9.85 -4.96 6.67
N ILE A 48 9.05 -6.03 6.53
CA ILE A 48 7.62 -6.02 6.81
C ILE A 48 7.33 -7.01 7.94
N CYS A 49 6.70 -6.51 8.99
CA CYS A 49 6.20 -7.30 10.10
C CYS A 49 4.73 -7.62 9.84
N LEU A 50 4.43 -8.90 9.59
CA LEU A 50 3.08 -9.39 9.30
C LEU A 50 2.28 -9.66 10.59
N PRO A 51 0.95 -9.50 10.55
CA PRO A 51 0.09 -9.84 11.67
C PRO A 51 0.03 -11.37 11.89
N LYS A 52 -0.13 -11.79 13.14
CA LYS A 52 -0.13 -13.20 13.58
C LYS A 52 -1.28 -14.05 13.03
N VAL A 53 -2.27 -13.48 12.36
CA VAL A 53 -3.42 -14.21 11.79
C VAL A 53 -3.05 -15.30 10.80
N ILE A 54 -1.85 -15.27 10.22
CA ILE A 54 -1.36 -16.31 9.29
C ILE A 54 -0.81 -17.56 10.00
N LYS A 55 -0.79 -17.57 11.34
CA LYS A 55 -0.35 -18.73 12.14
C LYS A 55 -1.34 -19.88 12.04
N ASP A 56 -0.85 -21.10 11.86
CA ASP A 56 -1.68 -22.30 11.83
C ASP A 56 -2.14 -22.64 13.25
N HIS A 57 -3.43 -22.98 13.42
CA HIS A 57 -4.00 -23.29 14.72
C HIS A 57 -3.29 -24.46 15.39
N GLY A 58 -2.92 -24.26 16.66
CA GLY A 58 -2.29 -25.31 17.49
C GLY A 58 -0.89 -25.75 17.06
N LYS A 59 -0.26 -25.03 16.12
CA LYS A 59 1.09 -25.32 15.62
C LYS A 59 1.97 -24.08 15.65
N GLU A 60 3.28 -24.27 15.66
CA GLU A 60 4.27 -23.20 15.47
C GLU A 60 4.65 -23.06 13.98
N THR A 61 3.67 -23.28 13.09
CA THR A 61 3.80 -23.15 11.64
C THR A 61 2.86 -22.09 11.11
N TYR A 62 3.08 -21.67 9.87
CA TYR A 62 2.37 -20.60 9.20
C TYR A 62 2.00 -21.05 7.78
N LEU A 63 0.89 -20.55 7.26
CA LEU A 63 0.47 -20.76 5.87
C LEU A 63 0.41 -22.24 5.45
N GLY A 64 -0.04 -23.11 6.35
CA GLY A 64 -0.20 -24.53 6.05
C GLY A 64 1.09 -25.37 6.19
N GLY A 65 2.03 -24.94 7.05
CA GLY A 65 3.18 -25.76 7.42
C GLY A 65 4.56 -25.16 7.23
N LEU A 66 4.65 -23.88 6.87
CA LEU A 66 5.93 -23.17 6.78
C LEU A 66 6.44 -22.76 8.17
N SER A 67 7.77 -22.75 8.36
CA SER A 67 8.37 -22.14 9.54
C SER A 67 8.40 -20.60 9.39
N ALA A 68 8.47 -19.89 10.51
CA ALA A 68 8.66 -18.44 10.47
C ALA A 68 10.00 -18.07 9.81
N GLU A 69 11.02 -18.89 10.03
CA GLU A 69 12.35 -18.72 9.47
C GLU A 69 12.36 -18.85 7.94
N ASP A 70 11.55 -19.75 7.36
CA ASP A 70 11.40 -19.85 5.90
C ASP A 70 10.76 -18.60 5.30
N ILE A 71 9.83 -17.99 6.04
CA ILE A 71 9.13 -16.78 5.62
C ILE A 71 10.04 -15.53 5.68
N VAL A 72 11.00 -15.45 6.61
CA VAL A 72 11.95 -14.32 6.68
C VAL A 72 12.61 -14.08 5.33
N ASP A 73 13.01 -15.13 4.64
CA ASP A 73 13.73 -15.08 3.38
C ASP A 73 12.83 -15.39 2.16
N ALA A 74 11.53 -15.18 2.27
CA ALA A 74 10.54 -15.52 1.24
C ALA A 74 10.90 -15.00 -0.17
N PHE A 75 11.56 -13.84 -0.26
CA PHE A 75 11.93 -13.18 -1.51
C PHE A 75 13.41 -13.31 -1.88
N SER A 76 14.16 -14.11 -1.15
CA SER A 76 15.55 -14.39 -1.45
C SER A 76 15.67 -15.47 -2.55
N SER A 77 16.76 -15.47 -3.30
CA SER A 77 17.04 -16.43 -4.37
C SER A 77 17.15 -17.91 -3.92
N GLY A 78 17.30 -18.14 -2.62
CA GLY A 78 17.30 -19.46 -1.98
C GLY A 78 16.04 -19.82 -1.20
N SER A 79 14.93 -19.12 -1.41
CA SER A 79 13.66 -19.34 -0.70
C SER A 79 13.11 -20.75 -0.94
N HIS A 80 12.60 -21.37 0.12
CA HIS A 80 11.90 -22.67 0.08
C HIS A 80 10.42 -22.55 -0.31
N LEU A 81 9.89 -21.30 -0.47
CA LEU A 81 8.52 -21.06 -0.87
C LEU A 81 8.31 -21.34 -2.36
N ASN A 82 7.19 -22.00 -2.67
CA ASN A 82 6.74 -22.10 -4.05
C ASN A 82 6.16 -20.75 -4.54
N ASP A 83 5.93 -20.63 -5.86
CA ASP A 83 5.48 -19.37 -6.46
C ASP A 83 4.14 -18.89 -5.89
N THR A 84 3.19 -19.79 -5.65
CA THR A 84 1.87 -19.48 -5.07
C THR A 84 2.00 -18.95 -3.63
N GLN A 85 2.85 -19.59 -2.82
CA GLN A 85 3.11 -19.14 -1.45
C GLN A 85 3.80 -17.78 -1.43
N ARG A 86 4.77 -17.57 -2.32
CA ARG A 86 5.48 -16.29 -2.47
C ARG A 86 4.53 -15.18 -2.88
N GLU A 87 3.68 -15.44 -3.88
CA GLU A 87 2.65 -14.49 -4.32
C GLU A 87 1.67 -14.16 -3.19
N PHE A 88 1.25 -15.17 -2.42
CA PHE A 88 0.37 -14.96 -1.26
C PHE A 88 1.05 -14.07 -0.21
N VAL A 89 2.29 -14.38 0.20
CA VAL A 89 3.04 -13.58 1.18
C VAL A 89 3.21 -12.15 0.69
N GLN A 90 3.53 -11.96 -0.59
CA GLN A 90 3.63 -10.64 -1.20
C GLN A 90 2.30 -9.87 -1.12
N ASN A 91 1.21 -10.45 -1.61
CA ASN A 91 -0.10 -9.81 -1.63
C ASN A 91 -0.58 -9.50 -0.21
N PHE A 92 -0.38 -10.41 0.73
CA PHE A 92 -0.76 -10.22 2.12
C PHE A 92 0.08 -9.12 2.81
N SER A 93 1.38 -9.06 2.53
CA SER A 93 2.26 -7.98 2.99
C SER A 93 1.80 -6.61 2.51
N LEU A 94 1.50 -6.50 1.21
CA LEU A 94 1.01 -5.28 0.60
C LEU A 94 -0.34 -4.85 1.18
N TRP A 95 -1.25 -5.80 1.35
CA TRP A 95 -2.56 -5.56 1.90
C TRP A 95 -2.49 -5.11 3.37
N SER A 96 -1.71 -5.81 4.19
CA SER A 96 -1.49 -5.47 5.60
C SER A 96 -0.92 -4.06 5.75
N TYR A 97 0.11 -3.73 4.96
CA TYR A 97 0.69 -2.39 4.98
C TYR A 97 -0.31 -1.30 4.56
N ARG A 98 -1.09 -1.51 3.50
CA ARG A 98 -2.13 -0.55 3.07
C ARG A 98 -3.18 -0.31 4.15
N THR A 99 -3.57 -1.35 4.87
CA THR A 99 -4.50 -1.24 5.99
C THR A 99 -3.92 -0.37 7.09
N ILE A 100 -2.66 -0.61 7.47
CA ILE A 100 -1.94 0.18 8.46
C ILE A 100 -1.78 1.64 8.03
N SER A 101 -1.37 1.88 6.79
CA SER A 101 -1.20 3.22 6.22
C SER A 101 -2.54 3.99 6.20
N THR A 102 -3.63 3.31 5.85
CA THR A 102 -4.97 3.91 5.88
C THR A 102 -5.41 4.24 7.31
N PHE A 103 -5.22 3.31 8.25
CA PHE A 103 -5.55 3.54 9.65
C PHE A 103 -4.74 4.70 10.23
N ALA A 104 -3.42 4.74 10.01
CA ALA A 104 -2.54 5.79 10.50
C ALA A 104 -2.89 7.18 9.93
N ARG A 105 -3.38 7.24 8.68
CA ARG A 105 -3.86 8.49 8.09
C ARG A 105 -5.17 8.97 8.70
N LEU A 106 -6.09 8.06 9.00
CA LEU A 106 -7.39 8.40 9.61
C LEU A 106 -7.28 8.70 11.11
N ASN A 107 -6.26 8.13 11.77
CA ASN A 107 -6.06 8.21 13.23
C ASN A 107 -4.64 8.74 13.54
N ALA A 108 -4.31 9.91 12.99
CA ALA A 108 -2.96 10.48 13.05
C ALA A 108 -2.42 10.70 14.48
N ASP A 109 -3.32 10.93 15.45
CA ASP A 109 -2.99 11.21 16.86
C ASP A 109 -3.04 9.95 17.74
N SER A 110 -3.25 8.76 17.15
CA SER A 110 -3.34 7.52 17.93
C SER A 110 -1.97 7.11 18.47
N SER A 111 -1.91 6.84 19.77
CA SER A 111 -0.68 6.43 20.47
C SER A 111 -0.13 5.06 20.07
N ILE A 112 -0.93 4.24 19.39
CA ILE A 112 -0.49 2.93 18.87
C ILE A 112 0.27 3.04 17.55
N VAL A 113 0.21 4.20 16.86
CA VAL A 113 0.88 4.45 15.58
C VAL A 113 2.28 4.97 15.86
N CYS A 114 3.29 4.17 15.53
CA CYS A 114 4.69 4.58 15.53
C CYS A 114 5.11 4.91 14.09
N ARG A 115 5.44 6.16 13.82
CA ARG A 115 5.88 6.62 12.50
C ARG A 115 7.09 7.54 12.59
N SER A 116 7.92 7.56 11.56
CA SER A 116 9.00 8.53 11.44
C SER A 116 8.47 9.92 11.08
N GLU A 117 9.20 10.97 11.42
CA GLU A 117 8.89 12.35 10.99
C GLU A 117 8.88 12.47 9.46
N SER A 118 9.78 11.76 8.79
CA SER A 118 9.88 11.73 7.32
C SER A 118 8.68 11.04 6.65
N SER A 119 7.92 10.22 7.38
CA SER A 119 6.72 9.52 6.87
C SER A 119 5.40 10.22 7.23
N ALA A 120 5.45 11.44 7.79
CA ALA A 120 4.25 12.21 8.09
C ALA A 120 3.45 12.51 6.81
N PHE A 121 2.14 12.29 6.87
CA PHE A 121 1.25 12.58 5.74
C PHE A 121 1.06 14.09 5.60
N SER A 122 1.34 14.63 4.40
CA SER A 122 1.01 16.02 4.10
C SER A 122 -0.42 16.11 3.56
N ASN A 123 -1.12 17.19 3.91
CA ASN A 123 -2.49 17.45 3.43
C ASN A 123 -2.53 17.99 1.99
N SER A 124 -1.41 18.07 1.27
CA SER A 124 -1.37 18.54 -0.11
C SER A 124 -1.56 17.37 -1.08
N GLU A 125 -2.55 17.46 -1.96
CA GLU A 125 -2.87 16.44 -2.97
C GLU A 125 -1.72 16.14 -3.95
N ASP A 126 -0.76 17.04 -4.08
CA ASP A 126 0.36 16.94 -5.03
C ASP A 126 1.65 16.34 -4.44
N SER A 127 1.75 16.15 -3.12
CA SER A 127 2.94 15.57 -2.51
C SER A 127 2.74 14.08 -2.22
N VAL A 128 3.63 13.25 -2.73
CA VAL A 128 3.72 11.83 -2.33
C VAL A 128 4.27 11.80 -0.91
N SER A 129 3.35 11.82 0.06
CA SER A 129 3.66 11.77 1.49
C SER A 129 3.58 10.32 1.99
N GLY A 130 4.23 10.03 3.09
CA GLY A 130 4.27 8.70 3.67
C GLY A 130 5.68 8.09 3.64
N THR A 131 5.77 6.77 3.73
CA THR A 131 7.03 6.03 3.70
C THR A 131 7.55 5.83 2.28
N LEU A 132 8.79 5.32 2.14
CA LEU A 132 9.33 4.87 0.85
C LEU A 132 8.42 3.80 0.21
N LEU A 133 7.82 2.92 1.01
CA LEU A 133 6.92 1.89 0.50
C LEU A 133 5.63 2.49 -0.10
N ASP A 134 5.09 3.59 0.45
CA ASP A 134 3.96 4.32 -0.15
C ASP A 134 4.33 4.88 -1.53
N VAL A 135 5.54 5.42 -1.67
CA VAL A 135 6.07 5.92 -2.95
C VAL A 135 6.22 4.77 -3.96
N ILE A 136 6.77 3.64 -3.53
CA ILE A 136 6.91 2.44 -4.37
C ILE A 136 5.53 1.98 -4.89
N PHE A 137 4.52 1.92 -4.02
CA PHE A 137 3.17 1.55 -4.44
C PHE A 137 2.55 2.54 -5.41
N ALA A 138 2.75 3.83 -5.19
CA ALA A 138 2.27 4.85 -6.10
C ALA A 138 2.93 4.73 -7.49
N ILE A 139 4.22 4.38 -7.56
CA ILE A 139 4.95 4.10 -8.79
C ILE A 139 4.37 2.88 -9.51
N ILE A 140 4.16 1.77 -8.78
CA ILE A 140 3.58 0.53 -9.33
C ILE A 140 2.16 0.78 -9.84
N GLU A 141 1.36 1.51 -9.08
CA GLU A 141 -0.01 1.87 -9.46
C GLU A 141 -0.02 2.76 -10.72
N PHE A 142 0.88 3.75 -10.79
CA PHE A 142 1.04 4.55 -12.00
C PHE A 142 1.39 3.70 -13.22
N TYR A 143 2.34 2.77 -13.09
CA TYR A 143 2.70 1.84 -14.15
C TYR A 143 1.52 0.99 -14.59
N ASN A 144 0.80 0.36 -13.66
CA ASN A 144 -0.34 -0.51 -13.97
C ASN A 144 -1.50 0.23 -14.67
N ARG A 145 -1.75 1.49 -14.28
CA ARG A 145 -2.78 2.32 -14.92
C ARG A 145 -2.35 2.92 -16.26
N ASN A 146 -1.07 2.93 -16.56
CA ASN A 146 -0.50 3.64 -17.70
C ASN A 146 0.48 2.77 -18.53
N LYS A 147 0.22 1.48 -18.69
CA LYS A 147 1.11 0.54 -19.42
C LYS A 147 1.47 1.00 -20.83
N ASP A 148 0.53 1.67 -21.53
CA ASP A 148 0.71 2.17 -22.90
C ASP A 148 1.15 3.65 -22.94
N TYR A 149 1.68 4.17 -21.83
CA TYR A 149 2.11 5.55 -21.76
C TYR A 149 3.53 5.69 -22.31
N PHE A 150 3.66 6.41 -23.43
CA PHE A 150 4.94 6.69 -24.07
C PHE A 150 5.06 8.18 -24.36
N MET A 151 6.25 8.71 -24.20
CA MET A 151 6.60 10.04 -24.67
C MET A 151 7.05 9.98 -26.12
N TYR A 152 6.61 10.95 -26.94
CA TYR A 152 6.83 10.96 -28.36
C TYR A 152 7.62 12.17 -28.81
N ILE A 153 8.51 11.96 -29.77
CA ILE A 153 9.15 13.01 -30.54
C ILE A 153 8.60 13.07 -31.95
N ILE A 154 8.67 14.27 -32.54
CA ILE A 154 8.33 14.46 -33.95
C ILE A 154 9.63 14.51 -34.74
N LYS A 155 9.96 13.42 -35.41
CA LYS A 155 11.08 13.39 -36.36
C LYS A 155 10.64 13.91 -37.74
N ASN A 156 11.51 14.71 -38.38
CA ASN A 156 11.29 15.15 -39.76
C ASN A 156 12.03 14.16 -40.67
N LEU A 157 11.27 13.53 -41.56
CA LEU A 157 11.79 12.59 -42.52
C LEU A 157 11.75 13.22 -43.92
N HIS A 158 12.76 12.93 -44.74
CA HIS A 158 12.83 13.42 -46.13
C HIS A 158 12.04 12.58 -47.14
N SER A 159 11.41 11.49 -46.64
CA SER A 159 10.57 10.62 -47.46
C SER A 159 9.54 9.94 -46.56
N GLY A 160 8.34 9.63 -47.08
CA GLY A 160 7.28 8.90 -46.39
C GLY A 160 5.89 9.43 -46.69
N TYR A 161 4.86 8.75 -46.16
CA TYR A 161 3.44 9.08 -46.37
C TYR A 161 2.79 9.81 -45.20
N ASP A 162 3.59 10.29 -44.22
CA ASP A 162 3.10 11.00 -43.06
C ASP A 162 2.76 12.49 -43.33
N ARG A 163 2.22 13.18 -42.35
CA ARG A 163 1.83 14.60 -42.51
C ARG A 163 3.01 15.47 -42.93
N ILE A 164 2.80 16.23 -44.04
CA ILE A 164 3.81 17.14 -44.56
C ILE A 164 4.06 18.32 -43.59
N ASN A 165 5.33 18.59 -43.32
CA ASN A 165 5.75 19.79 -42.64
C ASN A 165 5.97 20.94 -43.65
N TRP A 166 4.90 21.58 -44.06
CA TRP A 166 4.95 22.63 -45.08
C TRP A 166 5.93 23.75 -44.76
N ARG A 167 6.00 24.17 -43.48
CA ARG A 167 6.95 25.20 -43.05
C ARG A 167 8.40 24.81 -43.38
N LYS A 168 8.82 23.61 -43.04
CA LYS A 168 10.15 23.11 -43.35
C LYS A 168 10.33 22.78 -44.84
N THR A 169 9.33 22.26 -45.50
CA THR A 169 9.37 21.97 -46.92
C THR A 169 9.62 23.27 -47.72
N ILE A 170 8.86 24.32 -47.46
CA ILE A 170 8.99 25.61 -48.16
C ILE A 170 10.36 26.28 -47.87
N SER A 171 10.88 26.14 -46.64
CA SER A 171 12.16 26.75 -46.28
C SER A 171 13.40 26.02 -46.71
N HIS A 172 13.30 24.70 -47.01
CA HIS A 172 14.47 23.84 -47.29
C HIS A 172 14.45 23.11 -48.64
N LYS A 173 13.30 23.13 -49.31
CA LYS A 173 13.15 22.44 -50.62
C LYS A 173 12.88 23.45 -51.71
N THR A 174 13.48 23.22 -52.87
CA THR A 174 13.28 24.05 -54.04
C THR A 174 12.01 23.59 -54.78
N PRO A 175 11.02 24.46 -55.01
CA PRO A 175 9.85 24.15 -55.79
C PRO A 175 10.16 24.09 -57.28
N ILE A 176 9.45 23.28 -58.04
CA ILE A 176 9.33 23.36 -59.50
C ILE A 176 8.17 24.31 -59.82
N LEU A 177 8.41 25.31 -60.66
CA LEU A 177 7.33 26.21 -61.08
C LEU A 177 6.63 25.63 -62.28
N GLN A 178 5.33 25.33 -62.17
CA GLN A 178 4.48 24.88 -63.24
C GLN A 178 3.28 25.87 -63.29
N ASP A 179 3.13 26.55 -64.45
CA ASP A 179 2.07 27.54 -64.67
C ASP A 179 1.99 28.65 -63.57
N GLY A 180 3.15 29.07 -63.06
CA GLY A 180 3.25 30.05 -62.00
C GLY A 180 2.97 29.54 -60.58
N SER A 181 2.64 28.29 -60.44
CA SER A 181 2.38 27.65 -59.13
C SER A 181 3.58 26.80 -58.66
N PRO A 182 4.00 26.92 -57.39
CA PRO A 182 5.10 26.12 -56.84
C PRO A 182 4.65 24.70 -56.53
N ILE A 183 5.30 23.69 -57.12
CA ILE A 183 5.12 22.28 -56.87
C ILE A 183 6.35 21.73 -56.15
N TYR A 184 6.14 21.11 -55.00
CA TYR A 184 7.22 20.47 -54.23
C TYR A 184 7.18 18.96 -54.50
N VAL A 185 8.17 18.45 -55.22
CA VAL A 185 8.34 17.02 -55.51
C VAL A 185 8.93 16.33 -54.28
N ASP A 186 9.85 16.98 -53.61
CA ASP A 186 10.43 16.53 -52.34
C ASP A 186 9.77 17.24 -51.18
N VAL A 187 9.19 16.48 -50.29
CA VAL A 187 8.52 17.03 -49.09
C VAL A 187 9.19 16.52 -47.80
N ILE A 188 9.14 17.35 -46.76
CA ILE A 188 9.57 16.97 -45.41
C ILE A 188 8.35 16.56 -44.62
N ASN A 189 8.29 15.31 -44.21
CA ASN A 189 7.20 14.75 -43.43
C ASN A 189 7.48 14.77 -41.94
N ARG A 190 6.41 14.85 -41.14
CA ARG A 190 6.45 14.73 -39.68
C ARG A 190 6.02 13.33 -39.29
N LYS A 191 6.92 12.55 -38.69
CA LYS A 191 6.59 11.26 -38.10
C LYS A 191 6.59 11.36 -36.59
N LYS A 192 5.49 10.94 -35.96
CA LYS A 192 5.41 10.76 -34.53
C LYS A 192 6.08 9.42 -34.20
N GLN A 193 7.09 9.45 -33.34
CA GLN A 193 7.87 8.27 -32.97
C GLN A 193 8.05 8.25 -31.44
N ILE A 194 8.02 7.05 -30.84
CA ILE A 194 8.33 6.90 -29.39
C ILE A 194 9.76 7.40 -29.17
N ASN A 195 9.93 8.18 -28.10
CA ASN A 195 11.23 8.66 -27.66
C ASN A 195 11.82 7.70 -26.62
N PHE A 196 12.62 6.74 -27.06
CA PHE A 196 13.29 5.82 -26.14
C PHE A 196 14.48 6.44 -25.38
N ASP A 197 14.91 7.65 -25.77
CA ASP A 197 15.97 8.40 -25.10
C ASP A 197 15.41 9.42 -24.10
N GLU A 198 14.09 9.36 -23.79
CA GLU A 198 13.46 10.29 -22.85
C GLU A 198 13.90 10.00 -21.41
N GLU A 199 14.66 10.92 -20.84
CA GLU A 199 15.35 10.75 -19.56
C GLU A 199 14.38 10.39 -18.40
N LEU A 200 13.20 11.01 -18.34
CA LEU A 200 12.21 10.70 -17.30
C LEU A 200 11.70 9.27 -17.41
N MET A 201 11.49 8.77 -18.64
CA MET A 201 11.03 7.41 -18.87
C MET A 201 12.13 6.41 -18.55
N VAL A 202 13.40 6.70 -18.91
CA VAL A 202 14.56 5.88 -18.55
C VAL A 202 14.68 5.78 -17.03
N ILE A 203 14.59 6.89 -16.31
CA ILE A 203 14.62 6.94 -14.85
C ILE A 203 13.46 6.10 -14.25
N PHE A 204 12.25 6.30 -14.74
CA PHE A 204 11.06 5.58 -14.25
C PHE A 204 11.19 4.06 -14.40
N TYR A 205 11.58 3.59 -15.58
CA TYR A 205 11.77 2.15 -15.82
C TYR A 205 12.99 1.60 -15.06
N SER A 206 14.02 2.41 -14.81
CA SER A 206 15.14 2.02 -13.96
C SER A 206 14.72 1.83 -12.50
N ILE A 207 13.86 2.69 -11.98
CA ILE A 207 13.26 2.53 -10.65
C ILE A 207 12.41 1.25 -10.59
N LEU A 208 11.56 0.98 -11.58
CA LEU A 208 10.76 -0.25 -11.64
C LEU A 208 11.62 -1.50 -11.69
N ASN A 209 12.72 -1.47 -12.45
CA ASN A 209 13.68 -2.56 -12.51
C ASN A 209 14.37 -2.79 -11.15
N TYR A 210 14.75 -1.71 -10.47
CA TYR A 210 15.31 -1.79 -9.12
C TYR A 210 14.32 -2.40 -8.12
N ILE A 211 13.06 -1.94 -8.11
CA ILE A 211 12.00 -2.46 -7.25
C ILE A 211 11.79 -3.97 -7.49
N SER A 212 11.73 -4.38 -8.76
CA SER A 212 11.55 -5.78 -9.12
C SER A 212 12.73 -6.66 -8.73
N GLY A 213 13.96 -6.19 -8.98
CA GLY A 213 15.18 -6.98 -8.73
C GLY A 213 15.60 -7.01 -7.25
N ASN A 214 15.59 -5.85 -6.58
CA ASN A 214 16.18 -5.72 -5.24
C ASN A 214 15.15 -5.89 -4.13
N LEU A 215 13.90 -5.43 -4.33
CA LEU A 215 12.85 -5.58 -3.31
C LEU A 215 12.03 -6.85 -3.49
N GLY A 216 12.26 -7.61 -4.57
CA GLY A 216 11.57 -8.88 -4.83
C GLY A 216 10.07 -8.73 -5.12
N ILE A 217 9.61 -7.51 -5.45
CA ILE A 217 8.22 -7.26 -5.84
C ILE A 217 8.06 -7.66 -7.31
N MET A 218 7.25 -8.68 -7.58
CA MET A 218 7.04 -9.17 -8.94
C MET A 218 6.26 -8.14 -9.77
N ILE A 219 6.98 -7.44 -10.66
CA ILE A 219 6.41 -6.48 -11.61
C ILE A 219 6.80 -6.97 -13.01
N PRO A 220 5.84 -7.29 -13.89
CA PRO A 220 6.15 -7.63 -15.27
C PRO A 220 6.55 -6.36 -16.04
N VAL A 221 7.82 -5.99 -15.98
CA VAL A 221 8.36 -4.81 -16.68
C VAL A 221 8.83 -5.22 -18.06
N GLU A 222 8.09 -4.81 -19.08
CA GLU A 222 8.52 -4.91 -20.49
C GLU A 222 8.87 -3.51 -20.98
N CYS A 223 10.13 -3.24 -21.26
CA CYS A 223 10.56 -1.95 -21.81
C CYS A 223 11.74 -2.08 -22.75
N ASN A 224 11.82 -1.14 -23.71
CA ASN A 224 12.91 -1.03 -24.67
C ASN A 224 13.81 0.19 -24.38
N TYR A 225 13.87 0.64 -23.12
CA TYR A 225 14.72 1.74 -22.68
C TYR A 225 16.07 1.21 -22.21
N ASP A 226 17.14 1.98 -22.43
CA ASP A 226 18.45 1.71 -21.86
C ASP A 226 18.44 2.09 -20.38
N LEU A 227 18.32 1.08 -19.51
CA LEU A 227 18.12 1.28 -18.07
C LEU A 227 19.41 1.68 -17.36
N ILE A 228 19.30 2.57 -16.39
CA ILE A 228 20.34 2.89 -15.43
C ILE A 228 20.40 1.75 -14.40
N THR A 229 21.54 1.08 -14.27
CA THR A 229 21.70 -0.09 -13.39
C THR A 229 23.04 -0.07 -12.65
N GLY A 230 23.18 -0.93 -11.63
CA GLY A 230 24.42 -1.09 -10.85
C GLY A 230 24.89 0.21 -10.19
N ALA A 231 26.20 0.44 -10.16
CA ALA A 231 26.82 1.60 -9.51
C ALA A 231 26.27 2.96 -9.99
N GLN A 232 25.82 3.04 -11.25
CA GLN A 232 25.20 4.26 -11.75
C GLN A 232 23.84 4.53 -11.09
N PHE A 233 23.03 3.49 -10.85
CA PHE A 233 21.75 3.64 -10.15
C PHE A 233 21.96 3.92 -8.67
N GLU A 234 22.97 3.34 -8.04
CA GLU A 234 23.37 3.67 -6.66
C GLU A 234 23.71 5.16 -6.51
N ALA A 235 24.49 5.72 -7.43
CA ALA A 235 24.75 7.16 -7.44
C ALA A 235 23.47 8.01 -7.60
N TYR A 236 22.48 7.52 -8.33
CA TYR A 236 21.17 8.18 -8.42
C TYR A 236 20.44 8.16 -7.09
N MET A 237 20.49 7.06 -6.33
CA MET A 237 19.92 6.96 -4.99
C MET A 237 20.64 7.84 -3.96
N GLU A 238 21.94 8.07 -4.13
CA GLU A 238 22.75 8.96 -3.27
C GLU A 238 22.55 10.46 -3.51
N GLY A 239 21.61 10.86 -4.40
CA GLY A 239 21.20 12.26 -4.62
C GLY A 239 21.39 12.77 -6.05
N LEU A 240 22.11 12.05 -6.92
CA LEU A 240 22.23 12.42 -8.34
C LEU A 240 20.84 12.40 -9.02
N GLY A 241 19.96 11.46 -8.63
CA GLY A 241 18.61 11.35 -9.16
C GLY A 241 17.77 12.60 -8.94
N GLU A 242 17.80 13.18 -7.74
CA GLU A 242 17.11 14.44 -7.44
C GLU A 242 17.65 15.59 -8.29
N THR A 243 18.97 15.69 -8.39
CA THR A 243 19.63 16.75 -9.17
C THR A 243 19.26 16.66 -10.65
N ARG A 244 19.28 15.46 -11.23
CA ARG A 244 18.91 15.24 -12.64
C ARG A 244 17.44 15.54 -12.90
N LEU A 245 16.54 15.06 -12.03
CA LEU A 245 15.09 15.32 -12.15
C LEU A 245 14.79 16.81 -12.06
N ASN A 246 15.40 17.54 -11.13
CA ASN A 246 15.25 18.98 -11.03
C ASN A 246 15.72 19.71 -12.30
N ALA A 247 16.80 19.25 -12.92
CA ALA A 247 17.33 19.84 -14.17
C ALA A 247 16.38 19.65 -15.36
N ILE A 248 15.57 18.59 -15.38
CA ILE A 248 14.66 18.30 -16.51
C ILE A 248 13.19 18.69 -16.27
N LYS A 249 12.82 19.11 -15.06
CA LYS A 249 11.44 19.43 -14.68
C LYS A 249 10.75 20.39 -15.64
N TYR A 250 11.46 21.41 -16.12
CA TYR A 250 10.94 22.42 -17.02
C TYR A 250 10.48 21.91 -18.40
N LYS A 251 10.81 20.65 -18.75
CA LYS A 251 10.40 20.02 -20.00
C LYS A 251 8.96 19.51 -19.98
N TYR A 252 8.38 19.33 -18.78
CA TYR A 252 7.11 18.65 -18.57
C TYR A 252 6.03 19.65 -18.16
N PHE A 253 4.88 19.57 -18.85
CA PHE A 253 3.75 20.51 -18.65
C PHE A 253 2.41 19.78 -18.53
N SER A 254 2.33 18.49 -18.89
CA SER A 254 1.11 17.73 -18.70
C SER A 254 1.02 17.21 -17.27
N ASP A 255 -0.21 17.15 -16.71
CA ASP A 255 -0.45 16.64 -15.36
C ASP A 255 0.12 15.23 -15.17
N LYS A 256 0.05 14.41 -16.23
CA LYS A 256 0.56 13.05 -16.22
C LYS A 256 2.08 12.99 -16.17
N ASP A 257 2.77 13.84 -16.93
CA ASP A 257 4.25 13.93 -16.91
C ASP A 257 4.72 14.48 -15.56
N LEU A 258 4.05 15.51 -15.04
CA LEU A 258 4.35 16.10 -13.74
C LEU A 258 4.10 15.09 -12.61
N LYS A 259 3.02 14.30 -12.68
CA LYS A 259 2.78 13.23 -11.72
C LYS A 259 3.89 12.17 -11.76
N LEU A 260 4.30 11.75 -12.95
CA LEU A 260 5.41 10.80 -13.12
C LEU A 260 6.71 11.38 -12.56
N TRP A 261 7.01 12.65 -12.88
CA TRP A 261 8.17 13.35 -12.35
C TRP A 261 8.16 13.39 -10.82
N ASN A 262 7.01 13.77 -10.21
CA ASN A 262 6.83 13.83 -8.76
C ASN A 262 7.08 12.46 -8.10
N LEU A 263 6.60 11.37 -8.70
CA LEU A 263 6.82 10.01 -8.19
C LEU A 263 8.31 9.61 -8.22
N CYS A 264 8.99 9.86 -9.34
CA CYS A 264 10.42 9.58 -9.47
C CYS A 264 11.26 10.44 -8.51
N TYR A 265 10.89 11.72 -8.36
CA TYR A 265 11.56 12.64 -7.45
C TYR A 265 11.39 12.19 -5.99
N ALA A 266 10.16 11.86 -5.58
CA ALA A 266 9.86 11.37 -4.23
C ALA A 266 10.64 10.09 -3.90
N PHE A 267 10.81 9.17 -4.87
CA PHE A 267 11.61 7.96 -4.69
C PHE A 267 13.07 8.29 -4.35
N PHE A 268 13.73 9.12 -5.15
CA PHE A 268 15.14 9.46 -4.89
C PHE A 268 15.31 10.34 -3.65
N HIS A 269 14.38 11.23 -3.38
CA HIS A 269 14.42 12.06 -2.16
C HIS A 269 14.31 11.20 -0.90
N LYS A 270 13.45 10.18 -0.90
CA LYS A 270 13.35 9.23 0.22
C LYS A 270 14.60 8.36 0.34
N THR A 271 15.09 7.80 -0.75
CA THR A 271 16.27 6.92 -0.72
C THR A 271 17.55 7.67 -0.31
N SER A 272 17.76 8.90 -0.79
CA SER A 272 18.90 9.72 -0.38
C SER A 272 18.86 10.11 1.09
N GLY A 273 17.67 10.43 1.61
CA GLY A 273 17.45 10.70 3.03
C GLY A 273 17.75 9.49 3.92
N ILE A 274 17.32 8.31 3.50
CA ILE A 274 17.56 7.04 4.21
C ILE A 274 19.05 6.68 4.22
N GLN A 275 19.74 6.79 3.07
CA GLN A 275 21.15 6.46 2.95
C GLN A 275 22.08 7.42 3.72
N SER A 276 21.64 8.64 3.97
CA SER A 276 22.40 9.60 4.77
C SER A 276 22.27 9.34 6.28
N SER A 277 21.37 8.46 6.72
CA SER A 277 21.18 8.06 8.12
C SER A 277 21.63 6.62 8.34
N ASN A 278 22.39 6.39 9.39
CA ASN A 278 22.73 5.03 9.84
C ASN A 278 21.60 4.39 10.66
N ASP A 279 20.62 5.19 11.07
CA ASP A 279 19.51 4.77 11.89
C ASP A 279 18.27 4.49 11.03
N ILE A 280 17.36 3.66 11.54
CA ILE A 280 16.08 3.38 10.89
C ILE A 280 15.21 4.63 10.94
N SER A 281 15.16 5.37 9.84
CA SER A 281 14.51 6.68 9.73
C SER A 281 13.21 6.68 8.93
N ASP A 282 12.89 5.57 8.25
CA ASP A 282 11.67 5.42 7.44
C ASP A 282 10.88 4.20 7.93
N PHE A 283 9.82 4.44 8.71
CA PHE A 283 9.00 3.38 9.31
C PHE A 283 7.56 3.80 9.55
N LEU A 284 6.68 2.82 9.53
CA LEU A 284 5.29 2.89 9.96
C LEU A 284 4.91 1.57 10.62
N LEU A 285 4.80 1.57 11.94
CA LEU A 285 4.57 0.39 12.76
C LEU A 285 3.36 0.61 13.69
N ILE A 286 2.66 -0.47 14.00
CA ILE A 286 1.52 -0.50 14.92
C ILE A 286 1.86 -1.43 16.08
N GLY A 287 1.68 -0.94 17.31
CA GLY A 287 1.91 -1.72 18.53
C GLY A 287 0.77 -2.65 18.91
N SER A 288 -0.45 -2.40 18.42
CA SER A 288 -1.68 -3.17 18.73
C SER A 288 -2.49 -3.33 17.47
N PHE A 289 -2.18 -4.35 16.67
CA PHE A 289 -2.84 -4.55 15.37
C PHE A 289 -4.31 -4.97 15.51
N GLU A 290 -4.72 -5.52 16.67
CA GLU A 290 -6.12 -5.82 16.96
C GLU A 290 -7.04 -4.61 16.76
N ILE A 291 -6.60 -3.40 17.16
CA ILE A 291 -7.38 -2.16 16.99
C ILE A 291 -7.51 -1.78 15.51
N VAL A 292 -6.46 -2.01 14.72
CA VAL A 292 -6.50 -1.80 13.27
C VAL A 292 -7.46 -2.80 12.62
N PHE A 293 -7.42 -4.05 13.06
CA PHE A 293 -8.30 -5.12 12.57
C PHE A 293 -9.77 -4.80 12.87
N GLU A 294 -10.10 -4.41 14.12
CA GLU A 294 -11.43 -3.97 14.51
C GLU A 294 -11.91 -2.78 13.67
N SER A 295 -11.06 -1.76 13.49
CA SER A 295 -11.37 -0.57 12.68
C SER A 295 -11.63 -0.93 11.21
N MET A 296 -10.88 -1.88 10.65
CA MET A 296 -11.07 -2.35 9.28
C MET A 296 -12.40 -3.08 9.11
N ILE A 297 -12.72 -3.99 10.02
CA ILE A 297 -14.00 -4.72 9.99
C ILE A 297 -15.16 -3.73 10.17
N ASP A 298 -15.03 -2.77 11.09
CA ASP A 298 -16.04 -1.75 11.31
C ASP A 298 -16.30 -0.89 10.05
N ALA A 299 -15.25 -0.54 9.31
CA ALA A 299 -15.38 0.17 8.04
C ALA A 299 -16.10 -0.66 6.94
N LEU A 300 -16.05 -2.00 7.03
CA LEU A 300 -16.69 -2.90 6.07
C LEU A 300 -18.16 -3.19 6.39
N ILE A 301 -18.51 -3.35 7.66
CA ILE A 301 -19.83 -3.79 8.09
C ILE A 301 -20.55 -2.83 9.04
N GLY A 302 -19.83 -1.94 9.72
CA GLY A 302 -20.39 -0.98 10.66
C GLY A 302 -21.29 0.05 9.97
N ASP A 303 -22.34 0.49 10.67
CA ASP A 303 -23.22 1.58 10.22
C ASP A 303 -22.72 2.89 10.89
N PRO A 304 -22.18 3.85 10.10
CA PRO A 304 -21.64 5.10 10.67
C PRO A 304 -22.67 5.92 11.46
N ASP A 305 -23.95 5.81 11.10
CA ASP A 305 -25.04 6.53 11.76
C ASP A 305 -25.31 6.01 13.18
N LEU A 306 -24.77 4.83 13.52
CA LEU A 306 -24.94 4.20 14.83
C LEU A 306 -23.75 4.38 15.76
N SER A 307 -22.79 5.23 15.42
CA SER A 307 -21.59 5.50 16.21
C SER A 307 -21.89 5.94 17.65
N GLY A 308 -22.97 6.69 17.87
CA GLY A 308 -23.43 7.12 19.19
C GLY A 308 -23.94 5.99 20.10
N ILE A 309 -24.27 4.82 19.51
CA ILE A 309 -24.72 3.64 20.27
C ILE A 309 -23.53 2.76 20.68
N LYS A 310 -22.44 2.83 19.95
CA LYS A 310 -21.22 2.04 20.23
C LYS A 310 -20.63 2.32 21.61
N SER A 311 -20.55 3.59 22.00
CA SER A 311 -20.04 4.01 23.30
C SER A 311 -21.21 4.31 24.24
N MET A 312 -21.56 3.36 25.08
CA MET A 312 -22.60 3.54 26.08
C MET A 312 -22.08 4.25 27.33
N ASP A 313 -22.99 4.88 28.10
CA ASP A 313 -22.67 5.63 29.32
C ASP A 313 -21.97 4.77 30.40
N ASP A 314 -22.03 3.44 30.30
CA ASP A 314 -21.39 2.49 31.23
C ASP A 314 -19.92 2.14 30.85
N GLY A 315 -19.35 2.82 29.87
CA GLY A 315 -17.96 2.65 29.43
C GLY A 315 -17.71 1.39 28.59
N LYS A 316 -18.74 0.66 28.20
CA LYS A 316 -18.61 -0.50 27.30
C LYS A 316 -18.69 -0.06 25.86
N ILE A 317 -17.77 -0.55 25.04
CA ILE A 317 -17.67 -0.26 23.60
C ILE A 317 -18.06 -1.51 22.84
N ILE A 318 -18.97 -1.37 21.89
CA ILE A 318 -19.36 -2.41 20.95
C ILE A 318 -18.46 -2.27 19.72
N ASP A 319 -17.81 -3.36 19.30
CA ASP A 319 -16.88 -3.32 18.18
C ASP A 319 -17.61 -2.96 16.88
N HIS A 320 -18.70 -3.70 16.57
CA HIS A 320 -19.47 -3.48 15.35
C HIS A 320 -20.98 -3.48 15.62
N ILE A 321 -21.68 -2.55 15.00
CA ILE A 321 -23.14 -2.49 15.00
C ILE A 321 -23.63 -2.06 13.61
N PHE A 322 -24.64 -2.75 13.08
CA PHE A 322 -25.29 -2.36 11.83
C PHE A 322 -26.76 -2.75 11.83
N ARG A 323 -27.54 -2.12 10.94
CA ARG A 323 -28.95 -2.42 10.70
C ARG A 323 -29.10 -3.37 9.53
N TYR A 324 -29.89 -4.40 9.69
CA TYR A 324 -30.29 -5.29 8.61
C TYR A 324 -31.63 -5.95 8.88
N HIS A 325 -32.17 -6.61 7.86
CA HIS A 325 -33.48 -7.27 7.99
C HIS A 325 -33.41 -8.48 8.89
N SER A 326 -34.42 -8.60 9.77
CA SER A 326 -34.64 -9.82 10.58
C SER A 326 -34.89 -11.01 9.65
N PRO A 327 -34.22 -12.14 9.85
CA PRO A 327 -34.50 -13.36 9.08
C PRO A 327 -35.87 -13.97 9.38
N ILE A 328 -36.57 -13.48 10.41
CA ILE A 328 -37.87 -14.00 10.88
C ILE A 328 -39.03 -13.28 10.22
N ASP A 329 -39.04 -11.95 10.26
CA ASP A 329 -40.21 -11.13 9.84
C ASP A 329 -39.85 -10.06 8.80
N GLY A 330 -38.57 -9.96 8.40
CA GLY A 330 -38.08 -9.02 7.40
C GLY A 330 -38.06 -7.56 7.85
N LYS A 331 -38.31 -7.25 9.13
CA LYS A 331 -38.17 -5.90 9.69
C LYS A 331 -36.73 -5.60 10.01
N ASP A 332 -36.40 -4.31 10.03
CA ASP A 332 -35.04 -3.86 10.38
C ASP A 332 -34.78 -4.05 11.88
N ILE A 333 -33.67 -4.73 12.17
CA ILE A 333 -33.16 -4.97 13.52
C ILE A 333 -31.65 -4.64 13.57
N TYR A 334 -31.11 -4.52 14.78
CA TYR A 334 -29.69 -4.34 14.98
C TYR A 334 -28.97 -5.67 15.09
N TYR A 335 -27.80 -5.73 14.45
CA TYR A 335 -26.83 -6.81 14.57
C TYR A 335 -25.60 -6.29 15.28
N ILE A 336 -24.99 -7.11 16.15
CA ILE A 336 -23.79 -6.77 16.91
C ILE A 336 -22.70 -7.76 16.54
N GLY A 337 -21.53 -7.25 16.16
CA GLY A 337 -20.34 -8.04 15.92
C GLY A 337 -19.24 -7.75 16.93
N ASP A 338 -18.42 -8.74 17.22
CA ASP A 338 -17.18 -8.63 17.99
C ASP A 338 -16.04 -9.24 17.18
N SER A 339 -15.01 -8.44 16.90
CA SER A 339 -13.86 -8.87 16.14
C SER A 339 -12.83 -9.55 17.03
N LYS A 340 -12.35 -10.72 16.61
CA LYS A 340 -11.35 -11.49 17.34
C LYS A 340 -10.08 -11.64 16.51
N TYR A 341 -9.05 -10.97 16.95
CA TYR A 341 -7.72 -11.05 16.35
C TYR A 341 -6.96 -12.28 16.87
N TYR A 342 -7.37 -13.48 16.43
CA TYR A 342 -6.80 -14.76 16.83
C TYR A 342 -6.13 -15.48 15.64
N ALA A 343 -5.34 -16.50 15.94
CA ALA A 343 -4.89 -17.46 14.93
C ALA A 343 -6.10 -18.19 14.31
N ILE A 344 -6.01 -18.53 13.04
CA ILE A 344 -7.08 -19.27 12.33
C ILE A 344 -7.44 -20.56 13.06
N GLY A 345 -8.73 -20.72 13.39
CA GLY A 345 -9.25 -21.90 14.09
C GLY A 345 -9.13 -21.86 15.61
N ALA A 346 -8.69 -20.76 16.22
CA ALA A 346 -8.68 -20.59 17.66
C ALA A 346 -10.11 -20.56 18.22
N GLU A 347 -10.34 -21.19 19.38
CA GLU A 347 -11.62 -21.19 20.04
C GLU A 347 -11.91 -19.85 20.73
N ILE A 348 -13.16 -19.41 20.69
CA ILE A 348 -13.62 -18.21 21.35
C ILE A 348 -13.84 -18.54 22.83
N GLY A 349 -13.20 -17.82 23.73
CA GLY A 349 -13.36 -18.04 25.16
C GLY A 349 -14.73 -17.62 25.69
N ASP A 350 -15.23 -18.35 26.68
CA ASP A 350 -16.55 -18.10 27.32
C ASP A 350 -16.76 -16.65 27.77
N GLY A 351 -15.70 -15.98 28.23
CA GLY A 351 -15.75 -14.58 28.62
C GLY A 351 -16.15 -13.64 27.49
N SER A 352 -15.71 -13.91 26.26
CA SER A 352 -16.09 -13.14 25.07
C SER A 352 -17.57 -13.36 24.72
N ILE A 353 -18.03 -14.61 24.83
CA ILE A 353 -19.42 -14.98 24.61
C ILE A 353 -20.35 -14.24 25.60
N TYR A 354 -20.02 -14.25 26.90
CA TYR A 354 -20.78 -13.54 27.93
C TYR A 354 -20.76 -12.01 27.73
N LYS A 355 -19.64 -11.46 27.27
CA LYS A 355 -19.52 -10.03 26.92
C LYS A 355 -20.51 -9.65 25.82
N GLN A 356 -20.60 -10.43 24.76
CA GLN A 356 -21.52 -10.21 23.64
C GLN A 356 -22.99 -10.27 24.07
N PHE A 357 -23.40 -11.25 24.90
CA PHE A 357 -24.75 -11.29 25.46
C PHE A 357 -25.07 -10.06 26.30
N THR A 358 -24.08 -9.54 27.05
CA THR A 358 -24.26 -8.31 27.83
C THR A 358 -24.48 -7.10 26.93
N TYR A 359 -23.74 -6.98 25.83
CA TYR A 359 -23.92 -5.91 24.84
C TYR A 359 -25.31 -5.97 24.18
N ALA A 360 -25.76 -7.14 23.80
CA ALA A 360 -27.12 -7.32 23.28
C ALA A 360 -28.18 -6.81 24.25
N LYS A 361 -28.06 -7.15 25.54
CA LYS A 361 -28.99 -6.62 26.58
C LYS A 361 -28.92 -5.10 26.73
N ASN A 362 -27.73 -4.52 26.65
CA ASN A 362 -27.53 -3.07 26.77
C ASN A 362 -28.23 -2.31 25.63
N ILE A 363 -28.14 -2.82 24.41
CA ILE A 363 -28.81 -2.23 23.24
C ILE A 363 -30.34 -2.28 23.43
N ILE A 364 -30.85 -3.40 23.89
CA ILE A 364 -32.28 -3.53 24.20
C ILE A 364 -32.71 -2.48 25.23
N GLN A 365 -31.95 -2.32 26.30
CA GLN A 365 -32.24 -1.34 27.34
C GLN A 365 -32.12 0.10 26.84
N TYR A 366 -31.18 0.38 25.93
CA TYR A 366 -31.07 1.67 25.26
C TYR A 366 -32.32 2.01 24.45
N HIS A 367 -32.89 1.04 23.75
CA HIS A 367 -34.16 1.18 23.08
C HIS A 367 -35.33 1.45 24.04
N PHE A 368 -35.41 0.70 25.15
CA PHE A 368 -36.46 0.88 26.15
C PHE A 368 -36.42 2.26 26.83
N ASN A 369 -35.24 2.83 27.00
CA ASN A 369 -35.09 4.17 27.61
C ASN A 369 -35.43 5.29 26.62
N GLY A 370 -35.96 5.00 25.43
CA GLY A 370 -36.46 5.99 24.47
C GLY A 370 -35.40 6.87 23.84
N LYS A 371 -34.14 6.52 23.99
CA LYS A 371 -33.01 7.27 23.40
C LYS A 371 -32.87 7.07 21.89
N LEU A 372 -33.53 6.06 21.32
CA LEU A 372 -33.66 5.85 19.89
C LEU A 372 -35.11 6.23 19.49
N GLU A 373 -35.24 7.31 18.74
CA GLU A 373 -36.53 7.88 18.34
C GLU A 373 -37.34 7.00 17.38
N THR A 374 -36.80 5.88 16.92
CA THR A 374 -37.43 5.07 15.90
C THR A 374 -37.93 3.74 16.44
N SER A 375 -39.20 3.69 16.75
CA SER A 375 -39.94 2.46 17.07
C SER A 375 -39.89 1.39 15.94
N GLY A 376 -39.34 1.68 14.79
CA GLY A 376 -39.27 0.80 13.62
C GLY A 376 -38.16 -0.26 13.64
N TYR A 377 -37.18 -0.12 14.52
CA TYR A 377 -36.03 -1.04 14.60
C TYR A 377 -36.15 -2.12 15.67
N ARG A 378 -37.31 -2.30 16.18
CA ARG A 378 -37.60 -3.28 17.23
C ARG A 378 -38.08 -4.57 16.59
N ASP A 379 -37.44 -5.68 16.90
CA ASP A 379 -37.95 -7.00 16.54
C ASP A 379 -39.12 -7.34 17.43
N THR A 380 -40.32 -7.05 16.94
CA THR A 380 -41.56 -7.27 17.71
C THR A 380 -41.89 -8.75 17.96
N LEU A 381 -41.33 -9.68 17.17
CA LEU A 381 -41.55 -11.12 17.36
C LEU A 381 -40.69 -11.67 18.49
N THR A 382 -39.53 -11.11 18.72
CA THR A 382 -38.63 -11.48 19.82
C THR A 382 -38.72 -10.54 21.01
N GLU A 383 -39.63 -9.58 21.01
CA GLU A 383 -39.76 -8.55 22.05
C GLU A 383 -39.87 -9.11 23.48
N GLY A 384 -40.42 -10.29 23.65
CA GLY A 384 -40.46 -10.99 24.94
C GLY A 384 -39.18 -11.74 25.29
N TYR A 385 -38.31 -12.03 24.30
CA TYR A 385 -37.09 -12.82 24.43
C TYR A 385 -35.83 -12.03 24.10
N ASN A 386 -35.99 -10.90 23.50
CA ASN A 386 -34.99 -9.84 23.28
C ASN A 386 -33.62 -10.33 22.80
N PHE A 387 -33.54 -10.85 21.59
CA PHE A 387 -32.30 -11.15 20.96
C PHE A 387 -31.96 -10.11 19.89
N THR A 388 -30.97 -9.28 20.19
CA THR A 388 -30.20 -8.65 19.13
C THR A 388 -29.24 -9.72 18.63
N PRO A 389 -29.31 -10.14 17.35
CA PRO A 389 -28.39 -11.13 16.81
C PRO A 389 -26.96 -10.67 17.00
N ASN A 390 -26.11 -11.57 17.47
CA ASN A 390 -24.71 -11.29 17.67
C ASN A 390 -23.83 -12.36 17.01
N PHE A 391 -22.63 -11.99 16.61
CA PHE A 391 -21.70 -12.86 15.92
C PHE A 391 -20.26 -12.45 16.21
N PHE A 392 -19.34 -13.37 15.92
CA PHE A 392 -17.90 -13.13 15.98
C PHE A 392 -17.31 -13.15 14.56
N ILE A 393 -16.27 -12.35 14.35
CA ILE A 393 -15.48 -12.28 13.10
C ILE A 393 -14.04 -12.64 13.40
#